data_fa9dd1ea175b5b4dabe411c232ea2113
#
_entry.id   fa9dd1ea175b5b4dabe411c232ea2113
#
_cell.length_a   1.000
_cell.length_b   1.000
_cell.length_c   1.000
_cell.angle_alpha   90.00
_cell.angle_beta   90.00
_cell.angle_gamma   90.00
#
_symmetry.space_group_name_H-M   'P 1'
#
loop_
_entity.id
_entity.type
_entity.pdbx_description
1 polymer ?
#
loop_
_entity_poly.entity_id
_entity_poly.type
_entity_poly.pdbx_seq_one_letter_code
_entity_poly.pdbx_strand_id
1 'polypeptide(L)' 'MRKFETGKRYGEHAVVFEIIKRTAKTITYAAVYHAGKLNEKKQEEKKTKIHEWDGSEVFFAGSEMVEA' A
#
# COMPACT_ATOMS: atom_id res chain seq x y z
N MET A 1 -13.98 4.01 10.13
CA MET A 1 -12.63 4.31 9.60
C MET A 1 -12.24 3.26 8.58
N ARG A 2 -11.74 3.69 7.43
CA ARG A 2 -11.22 2.76 6.42
C ARG A 2 -9.83 2.28 6.81
N LYS A 3 -9.59 0.99 6.71
CA LYS A 3 -8.33 0.37 7.11
C LYS A 3 -7.75 -0.44 5.96
N PHE A 4 -6.43 -0.54 5.93
CA PHE A 4 -5.75 -1.42 4.98
C PHE A 4 -6.01 -2.87 5.33
N GLU A 5 -6.22 -3.71 4.32
CA GLU A 5 -6.45 -5.13 4.50
C GLU A 5 -5.34 -5.93 3.82
N THR A 6 -4.80 -6.91 4.53
CA THR A 6 -3.78 -7.80 3.99
C THR A 6 -4.30 -8.51 2.74
N GLY A 7 -3.49 -8.54 1.71
CA GLY A 7 -3.83 -9.18 0.43
C GLY A 7 -4.51 -8.26 -0.56
N LYS A 8 -4.91 -7.05 -0.15
CA LYS A 8 -5.52 -6.08 -1.06
C LYS A 8 -4.48 -5.13 -1.64
N ARG A 9 -4.83 -4.52 -2.74
CA ARG A 9 -4.01 -3.51 -3.43
C ARG A 9 -4.67 -2.15 -3.35
N TYR A 10 -3.86 -1.12 -3.17
CA TYR A 10 -4.32 0.27 -3.07
C TYR A 10 -3.52 1.15 -4.00
N GLY A 11 -4.17 2.14 -4.61
CA GLY A 11 -3.55 3.08 -5.52
C GLY A 11 -4.44 3.33 -6.72
N GLU A 12 -4.27 4.48 -7.36
CA GLU A 12 -5.11 4.92 -8.48
C GLU A 12 -4.35 5.04 -9.81
N HIS A 13 -3.06 4.76 -9.79
CA HIS A 13 -2.20 4.91 -10.97
C HIS A 13 -1.71 3.56 -11.47
N ALA A 14 -0.80 3.58 -12.44
CA ALA A 14 -0.19 2.38 -12.98
C ALA A 14 0.60 1.60 -11.93
N VAL A 15 1.01 2.27 -10.86
CA VAL A 15 1.68 1.63 -9.72
C VAL A 15 0.68 1.50 -8.58
N VAL A 16 0.47 0.29 -8.10
CA VAL A 16 -0.36 0.03 -6.93
C VAL A 16 0.49 -0.57 -5.83
N PHE A 17 -0.01 -0.54 -4.61
CA PHE A 17 0.70 -1.05 -3.43
C PHE A 17 -0.09 -2.22 -2.86
N GLU A 18 0.54 -3.38 -2.84
CA GLU A 18 -0.07 -4.58 -2.28
C GLU A 18 0.32 -4.70 -0.81
N ILE A 19 -0.67 -4.92 0.03
CA ILE A 19 -0.45 -5.06 1.47
C ILE A 19 -0.10 -6.50 1.77
N ILE A 20 1.15 -6.71 2.19
CA ILE A 20 1.68 -8.05 2.47
C ILE A 20 1.33 -8.47 3.90
N LYS A 21 1.52 -7.54 4.83
CA LYS A 21 1.32 -7.81 6.25
C LYS A 21 1.08 -6.49 6.97
N ARG A 22 0.35 -6.53 8.06
CA ARG A 22 0.17 -5.33 8.88
C ARG A 22 0.05 -5.68 10.36
N THR A 23 0.35 -4.69 11.19
CA THR A 23 0.00 -4.69 12.61
C THR A 23 -0.95 -3.52 12.86
N ALA A 24 -1.29 -3.25 14.12
CA ALA A 24 -2.15 -2.10 14.44
C ALA A 24 -1.53 -0.74 14.05
N LYS A 25 -0.20 -0.65 13.98
CA LYS A 25 0.51 0.62 13.76
C LYS A 25 1.50 0.61 12.61
N THR A 26 1.79 -0.55 12.03
CA THR A 26 2.76 -0.65 10.94
C THR A 26 2.20 -1.48 9.80
N ILE A 27 2.78 -1.29 8.61
CA ILE A 27 2.34 -1.98 7.42
C ILE A 27 3.56 -2.38 6.58
N THR A 28 3.50 -3.61 6.05
CA THR A 28 4.49 -4.09 5.08
C THR A 28 3.79 -4.12 3.74
N TYR A 29 4.36 -3.47 2.76
CA TYR A 29 3.78 -3.34 1.43
C TYR A 29 4.82 -3.58 0.35
N ALA A 30 4.34 -3.86 -0.85
CA ALA A 30 5.19 -3.96 -2.04
C ALA A 30 4.56 -3.15 -3.16
N ALA A 31 5.36 -2.35 -3.85
CA ALA A 31 4.90 -1.64 -5.03
C ALA A 31 4.78 -2.64 -6.19
N VAL A 32 3.67 -2.57 -6.93
CA VAL A 32 3.43 -3.42 -8.09
C VAL A 32 3.29 -2.51 -9.30
N TYR A 33 4.24 -2.62 -10.24
CA TYR A 33 4.21 -1.88 -11.49
C TYR A 33 3.43 -2.65 -12.54
N HIS A 34 2.71 -1.94 -13.40
CA HIS A 34 1.91 -2.54 -14.48
C HIS A 34 0.91 -3.56 -13.95
N ALA A 35 0.24 -3.24 -12.86
CA ALA A 35 -0.71 -4.14 -12.22
C ALA A 35 -1.81 -4.59 -13.19
N GLY A 36 -2.10 -5.89 -13.21
CA GLY A 36 -3.10 -6.49 -14.10
C GLY A 36 -2.63 -6.70 -15.53
N LYS A 37 -1.37 -6.41 -15.84
CA LYS A 37 -0.80 -6.60 -17.19
C LYS A 37 0.19 -7.76 -17.20
N LEU A 38 0.50 -8.26 -18.40
CA LEU A 38 1.43 -9.38 -18.56
C LEU A 38 2.84 -9.07 -18.04
N ASN A 39 3.24 -7.81 -18.05
CA ASN A 39 4.53 -7.37 -17.56
C ASN A 39 4.48 -6.83 -16.13
N GLU A 40 3.51 -7.25 -15.35
CA GLU A 40 3.39 -6.86 -13.94
C GLU A 40 4.67 -7.21 -13.19
N LYS A 41 5.19 -6.26 -12.41
CA LYS A 41 6.41 -6.44 -11.65
C LYS A 41 6.21 -5.97 -10.21
N LYS A 42 6.43 -6.87 -9.26
CA LYS A 42 6.35 -6.59 -7.84
C LYS A 42 7.73 -6.26 -7.30
N GLN A 43 7.84 -5.14 -6.59
CA GLN A 43 9.08 -4.68 -5.99
C GLN A 43 9.34 -5.33 -4.64
N GLU A 44 10.47 -5.00 -4.02
CA GLU A 44 10.79 -5.46 -2.68
C GLU A 44 9.76 -5.00 -1.66
N GLU A 45 9.54 -5.82 -0.65
CA GLU A 45 8.67 -5.45 0.47
C GLU A 45 9.34 -4.38 1.32
N LYS A 46 8.55 -3.40 1.73
CA LYS A 46 8.98 -2.31 2.60
C LYS A 46 8.01 -2.20 3.76
N LYS A 47 8.53 -1.76 4.90
CA LYS A 47 7.74 -1.57 6.10
C LYS A 47 7.74 -0.10 6.49
N THR A 48 6.58 0.42 6.89
CA THR A 48 6.44 1.80 7.33
C THR A 48 5.35 1.90 8.39
N LYS A 49 5.22 3.07 8.99
CA LYS A 49 4.17 3.33 9.98
C LYS A 49 2.86 3.67 9.29
N ILE A 50 1.76 3.26 9.92
CA ILE A 50 0.42 3.66 9.51
C ILE A 50 0.07 4.95 10.23
N HIS A 51 -0.48 5.91 9.50
CA HIS A 51 -1.01 7.15 10.04
C HIS A 51 -2.51 7.20 9.82
N GLU A 52 -3.19 8.07 10.52
CA GLU A 52 -4.62 8.30 10.35
C GLU A 52 -4.85 9.68 9.78
N TRP A 53 -5.65 9.75 8.73
CA TRP A 53 -5.96 11.01 8.07
C TRP A 53 -7.42 10.98 7.60
N ASP A 54 -8.20 11.96 8.07
CA ASP A 54 -9.58 12.16 7.65
C ASP A 54 -10.45 10.90 7.70
N GLY A 55 -10.34 10.13 8.79
CA GLY A 55 -11.12 8.92 9.00
C GLY A 55 -10.64 7.70 8.21
N SER A 56 -9.42 7.75 7.67
CA SER A 56 -8.84 6.64 6.92
C SER A 56 -7.41 6.40 7.38
N GLU A 57 -6.96 5.16 7.27
CA GLU A 57 -5.54 4.85 7.44
C GLU A 57 -4.78 5.27 6.19
N VAL A 58 -3.58 5.80 6.38
CA VAL A 58 -2.69 6.17 5.29
C VAL A 58 -1.28 5.73 5.62
N PHE A 59 -0.47 5.52 4.59
CA PHE A 59 0.97 5.37 4.77
C PHE A 59 1.70 6.08 3.63
N PHE A 60 2.98 6.35 3.85
CA PHE A 60 3.80 7.04 2.86
C PHE A 60 4.75 6.04 2.19
N ALA A 61 4.64 5.93 0.89
CA ALA A 61 5.54 5.16 0.04
C ALA A 61 6.48 6.15 -0.63
N GLY A 62 7.63 6.41 0.01
CA GLY A 62 8.50 7.50 -0.42
C GLY A 62 7.81 8.84 -0.20
N SER A 63 7.62 9.61 -1.28
CA SER A 63 6.92 10.89 -1.24
C SER A 63 5.42 10.78 -1.53
N GLU A 64 4.93 9.57 -1.80
CA GLU A 64 3.53 9.36 -2.16
C GLU A 64 2.71 8.90 -0.94
N MET A 65 1.56 9.52 -0.72
CA MET A 65 0.63 9.12 0.33
C MET A 65 -0.36 8.10 -0.25
N VAL A 66 -0.48 6.96 0.42
CA VAL A 66 -1.42 5.91 0.04
C VAL A 66 -2.53 5.86 1.07
N GLU A 67 -3.77 5.97 0.62
CA GLU A 67 -4.95 6.00 1.48
C GLU A 67 -5.76 4.72 1.32
N ALA A 68 -6.24 4.22 2.45
CA ALA A 68 -7.07 3.02 2.48
C ALA A 68 -8.47 3.24 1.88
#